data_6cd3203eca3856105fdc41da3b8814c8
#
_entry.id   6cd3203eca3856105fdc41da3b8814c8
#
_cell.length_a   1.000
_cell.length_b   1.000
_cell.length_c   1.000
_cell.angle_alpha   90.00
_cell.angle_beta   90.00
_cell.angle_gamma   90.00
#
_symmetry.space_group_name_H-M   'P 1'
#
loop_
_entity.id
_entity.type
_entity.pdbx_description
1 polymer ?
#
loop_
_entity_poly.entity_id
_entity_poly.type
_entity_poly.pdbx_seq_one_letter_code
_entity_poly.pdbx_strand_id
1 'polypeptide(L)'
;MMDALKKMLDEYRIPPVIEIKTKFDKTRLPKAEEVLLARLQEKKLPIRPGMRIAITGGSRGIADYPAVMRAAVRYIKACGAVPFIVPAMGSHGGATAEGQVEVLKHLGITEETVGAPIYSSMDVVEIARTELGLPVYLDRIASEADGILLLNRVKTHTSIYGAYQSGLVKMMAIGLAKHKGAAMTHSLGTDYLNDNMARVGLLALKTAKVVGGIAVIENGYDELADVYALRKEEIPTEEPKILERAKKMVPRIPFDAMDVLICCELGKIYQGPGWTLQLWEDPSIIGPMLDLM
;
A
#
# COMPACT_ATOMS: atom_id res chain seq x y z
N MET A 1 19.56 -22.03 39.57
CA MET A 1 19.39 -20.84 38.75
C MET A 1 17.96 -20.29 38.84
N MET A 2 16.90 -21.10 38.65
CA MET A 2 15.50 -20.68 38.81
C MET A 2 15.14 -20.15 40.19
N ASP A 3 15.62 -20.81 41.27
CA ASP A 3 15.34 -20.39 42.66
C ASP A 3 16.02 -19.05 43.02
N ALA A 4 17.21 -18.78 42.48
CA ALA A 4 17.86 -17.49 42.67
C ALA A 4 17.13 -16.35 41.96
N LEU A 5 16.66 -16.63 40.72
CA LEU A 5 15.84 -15.68 39.93
C LEU A 5 14.50 -15.39 40.64
N LYS A 6 13.84 -16.46 41.13
CA LYS A 6 12.59 -16.33 41.86
C LYS A 6 12.76 -15.48 43.13
N LYS A 7 13.84 -15.71 43.90
CA LYS A 7 14.15 -14.95 45.09
C LYS A 7 14.41 -13.45 44.79
N MET A 8 15.06 -13.15 43.66
CA MET A 8 15.24 -11.78 43.20
C MET A 8 13.90 -11.13 42.80
N LEU A 9 13.02 -11.88 42.13
CA LEU A 9 11.73 -11.36 41.67
C LEU A 9 10.72 -11.18 42.80
N ASP A 10 10.81 -11.98 43.89
CA ASP A 10 9.92 -11.88 45.07
C ASP A 10 10.11 -10.54 45.84
N GLU A 11 11.23 -9.84 45.62
CA GLU A 11 11.47 -8.49 46.21
C GLU A 11 10.76 -7.39 45.42
N TYR A 12 10.29 -7.65 44.21
CA TYR A 12 9.62 -6.64 43.37
C TYR A 12 8.10 -6.87 43.38
N ARG A 13 7.35 -5.82 43.70
CA ARG A 13 5.90 -5.85 43.57
C ARG A 13 5.50 -5.40 42.14
N ILE A 14 4.73 -6.22 41.48
CA ILE A 14 4.11 -5.83 40.21
C ILE A 14 3.11 -4.70 40.53
N PRO A 15 3.20 -3.53 39.90
CA PRO A 15 2.25 -2.46 40.07
C PRO A 15 0.83 -2.87 39.64
N PRO A 16 -0.20 -2.23 40.16
CA PRO A 16 -1.57 -2.49 39.73
C PRO A 16 -1.73 -2.15 38.24
N VAL A 17 -2.46 -2.98 37.52
CA VAL A 17 -2.74 -2.80 36.09
C VAL A 17 -4.09 -2.08 35.95
N ILE A 18 -4.13 -1.10 35.03
CA ILE A 18 -5.34 -0.37 34.66
C ILE A 18 -5.66 -0.71 33.21
N GLU A 19 -6.89 -1.14 32.95
CA GLU A 19 -7.38 -1.33 31.58
C GLU A 19 -7.69 0.03 30.95
N ILE A 20 -7.09 0.30 29.79
CA ILE A 20 -7.34 1.52 29.01
C ILE A 20 -7.96 1.12 27.67
N LYS A 21 -9.07 1.77 27.32
CA LYS A 21 -9.73 1.62 26.01
C LYS A 21 -9.54 2.89 25.20
N THR A 22 -8.75 2.79 24.16
CA THR A 22 -8.59 3.86 23.17
C THR A 22 -9.75 3.86 22.17
N LYS A 23 -10.22 5.06 21.82
CA LYS A 23 -11.25 5.27 20.79
C LYS A 23 -10.58 5.98 19.63
N PHE A 24 -10.68 5.37 18.43
CA PHE A 24 -10.18 5.95 17.20
C PHE A 24 -11.32 6.59 16.39
N ASP A 25 -10.96 7.35 15.36
CA ASP A 25 -11.92 7.86 14.38
C ASP A 25 -12.68 6.69 13.73
N LYS A 26 -14.01 6.78 13.74
CA LYS A 26 -14.94 5.79 13.18
C LYS A 26 -15.51 6.22 11.83
N THR A 27 -14.95 7.24 11.21
CA THR A 27 -15.39 7.66 9.88
C THR A 27 -15.31 6.46 8.94
N ARG A 28 -16.47 6.10 8.39
CA ARG A 28 -16.62 4.99 7.47
C ARG A 28 -17.36 5.43 6.22
N LEU A 29 -16.88 4.99 5.06
CA LEU A 29 -17.55 5.22 3.79
C LEU A 29 -18.59 4.12 3.55
N PRO A 30 -19.89 4.42 3.63
CA PRO A 30 -20.91 3.45 3.24
C PRO A 30 -20.94 3.30 1.71
N LYS A 31 -21.30 2.11 1.22
CA LYS A 31 -21.52 1.85 -0.21
C LYS A 31 -20.31 2.24 -1.09
N ALA A 32 -19.12 1.76 -0.72
CA ALA A 32 -17.86 2.12 -1.36
C ALA A 32 -17.88 1.96 -2.89
N GLU A 33 -18.51 0.91 -3.40
CA GLU A 33 -18.61 0.64 -4.84
C GLU A 33 -19.39 1.74 -5.57
N GLU A 34 -20.55 2.14 -5.03
CA GLU A 34 -21.40 3.18 -5.63
C GLU A 34 -20.71 4.55 -5.59
N VAL A 35 -20.12 4.89 -4.43
CA VAL A 35 -19.42 6.18 -4.25
C VAL A 35 -18.21 6.28 -5.16
N LEU A 36 -17.39 5.23 -5.26
CA LEU A 36 -16.25 5.23 -6.14
C LEU A 36 -16.65 5.34 -7.61
N LEU A 37 -17.69 4.59 -8.02
CA LEU A 37 -18.19 4.65 -9.39
C LEU A 37 -18.64 6.07 -9.75
N ALA A 38 -19.38 6.74 -8.86
CA ALA A 38 -19.80 8.12 -9.07
C ALA A 38 -18.62 9.08 -9.21
N ARG A 39 -17.62 8.96 -8.34
CA ARG A 39 -16.38 9.76 -8.40
C ARG A 39 -15.59 9.55 -9.68
N LEU A 40 -15.50 8.31 -10.17
CA LEU A 40 -14.84 7.99 -11.43
C LEU A 40 -15.61 8.58 -12.63
N GLN A 41 -16.95 8.53 -12.61
CA GLN A 41 -17.80 9.14 -13.63
C GLN A 41 -17.65 10.67 -13.67
N GLU A 42 -17.60 11.31 -12.52
CA GLU A 42 -17.34 12.76 -12.39
C GLU A 42 -15.96 13.13 -12.90
N LYS A 43 -14.94 12.35 -12.54
CA LYS A 43 -13.52 12.61 -12.88
C LYS A 43 -13.26 12.49 -14.38
N LYS A 44 -13.98 11.64 -15.11
CA LYS A 44 -13.86 11.42 -16.56
C LYS A 44 -12.43 11.15 -16.99
N LEU A 45 -11.90 10.01 -16.55
CA LEU A 45 -10.56 9.59 -16.93
C LEU A 45 -10.44 9.42 -18.47
N PRO A 46 -9.25 9.59 -19.07
CA PRO A 46 -9.07 9.57 -20.53
C PRO A 46 -9.11 8.14 -21.09
N ILE A 47 -10.20 7.42 -20.81
CA ILE A 47 -10.48 6.06 -21.30
C ILE A 47 -11.44 6.14 -22.48
N ARG A 48 -11.09 5.50 -23.59
CA ARG A 48 -11.86 5.48 -24.83
C ARG A 48 -12.32 4.05 -25.15
N PRO A 49 -13.45 3.91 -25.90
CA PRO A 49 -13.90 2.61 -26.34
C PRO A 49 -12.81 1.79 -27.04
N GLY A 50 -12.77 0.50 -26.78
CA GLY A 50 -11.81 -0.44 -27.33
C GLY A 50 -10.44 -0.48 -26.61
N MET A 51 -10.10 0.48 -25.75
CA MET A 51 -8.84 0.47 -24.99
C MET A 51 -8.78 -0.74 -24.06
N ARG A 52 -7.60 -1.39 -24.00
CA ARG A 52 -7.26 -2.40 -22.99
C ARG A 52 -6.66 -1.68 -21.77
N ILE A 53 -7.32 -1.78 -20.61
CA ILE A 53 -6.91 -1.07 -19.39
C ILE A 53 -6.46 -2.06 -18.32
N ALA A 54 -5.19 -1.96 -17.93
CA ALA A 54 -4.64 -2.70 -16.80
C ALA A 54 -5.01 -2.02 -15.48
N ILE A 55 -5.62 -2.75 -14.54
CA ILE A 55 -5.89 -2.29 -13.17
C ILE A 55 -4.87 -2.93 -12.24
N THR A 56 -4.22 -2.16 -11.39
CA THR A 56 -3.22 -2.70 -10.47
C THR A 56 -3.85 -3.38 -9.26
N GLY A 57 -3.39 -4.60 -8.93
CA GLY A 57 -3.76 -5.34 -7.73
C GLY A 57 -2.60 -5.41 -6.73
N GLY A 58 -2.75 -4.79 -5.56
CA GLY A 58 -1.73 -4.79 -4.50
C GLY A 58 -1.75 -6.06 -3.63
N SER A 59 -0.70 -6.27 -2.85
CA SER A 59 -0.52 -7.45 -1.98
C SER A 59 -1.11 -7.29 -0.58
N ARG A 60 -1.48 -6.09 -0.18
CA ARG A 60 -2.06 -5.82 1.13
C ARG A 60 -3.57 -5.69 1.00
N GLY A 61 -4.29 -6.22 1.99
CA GLY A 61 -5.73 -6.09 2.04
C GLY A 61 -6.17 -4.61 2.03
N ILE A 62 -7.29 -4.38 1.40
CA ILE A 62 -8.03 -3.13 1.43
C ILE A 62 -9.43 -3.50 1.93
N ALA A 63 -9.98 -2.74 2.85
CA ALA A 63 -11.36 -2.93 3.26
C ALA A 63 -12.29 -2.88 2.04
N ASP A 64 -13.18 -3.84 1.93
CA ASP A 64 -14.08 -3.99 0.78
C ASP A 64 -13.36 -4.09 -0.59
N TYR A 65 -12.14 -4.69 -0.63
CA TYR A 65 -11.30 -4.72 -1.83
C TYR A 65 -12.03 -5.21 -3.10
N PRO A 66 -12.81 -6.32 -3.06
CA PRO A 66 -13.56 -6.75 -4.24
C PRO A 66 -14.56 -5.70 -4.72
N ALA A 67 -15.21 -4.96 -3.83
CA ALA A 67 -16.16 -3.91 -4.19
C ALA A 67 -15.46 -2.71 -4.86
N VAL A 68 -14.33 -2.27 -4.32
CA VAL A 68 -13.50 -1.22 -4.90
C VAL A 68 -13.00 -1.62 -6.30
N MET A 69 -12.54 -2.86 -6.45
CA MET A 69 -12.07 -3.39 -7.74
C MET A 69 -13.22 -3.50 -8.75
N ARG A 70 -14.40 -4.00 -8.34
CA ARG A 70 -15.60 -4.04 -9.21
C ARG A 70 -16.02 -2.66 -9.68
N ALA A 71 -15.98 -1.63 -8.84
CA ALA A 71 -16.28 -0.26 -9.25
C ALA A 71 -15.35 0.20 -10.38
N ALA A 72 -14.04 -0.07 -10.27
CA ALA A 72 -13.07 0.24 -11.32
C ALA A 72 -13.37 -0.53 -12.62
N VAL A 73 -13.62 -1.84 -12.52
CA VAL A 73 -13.97 -2.69 -13.67
C VAL A 73 -15.26 -2.20 -14.36
N ARG A 74 -16.30 -1.92 -13.58
CA ARG A 74 -17.58 -1.42 -14.09
C ARG A 74 -17.43 -0.06 -14.79
N TYR A 75 -16.65 0.84 -14.22
CA TYR A 75 -16.37 2.14 -14.82
C TYR A 75 -15.67 1.98 -16.18
N ILE A 76 -14.61 1.15 -16.27
CA ILE A 76 -13.89 0.93 -17.51
C ILE A 76 -14.80 0.31 -18.58
N LYS A 77 -15.60 -0.71 -18.21
CA LYS A 77 -16.59 -1.31 -19.09
C LYS A 77 -17.65 -0.31 -19.57
N ALA A 78 -18.11 0.57 -18.69
CA ALA A 78 -19.05 1.64 -19.06
C ALA A 78 -18.46 2.67 -20.05
N CYS A 79 -17.14 2.84 -20.06
CA CYS A 79 -16.42 3.61 -21.07
C CYS A 79 -16.25 2.86 -22.42
N GLY A 80 -16.77 1.62 -22.54
CA GLY A 80 -16.60 0.76 -23.73
C GLY A 80 -15.20 0.16 -23.85
N ALA A 81 -14.39 0.17 -22.79
CA ALA A 81 -13.04 -0.36 -22.76
C ALA A 81 -13.00 -1.75 -22.09
N VAL A 82 -11.89 -2.45 -22.24
CA VAL A 82 -11.67 -3.82 -21.77
C VAL A 82 -10.72 -3.84 -20.58
N PRO A 83 -11.24 -4.01 -19.35
CA PRO A 83 -10.40 -4.09 -18.14
C PRO A 83 -9.77 -5.46 -17.98
N PHE A 84 -8.57 -5.49 -17.42
CA PHE A 84 -7.93 -6.67 -16.85
C PHE A 84 -7.08 -6.28 -15.64
N ILE A 85 -6.79 -7.24 -14.76
CA ILE A 85 -6.05 -7.00 -13.52
C ILE A 85 -4.62 -7.49 -13.69
N VAL A 86 -3.67 -6.71 -13.20
CA VAL A 86 -2.26 -7.06 -13.13
C VAL A 86 -1.81 -6.99 -11.67
N PRO A 87 -1.24 -8.08 -11.11
CA PRO A 87 -0.63 -8.02 -9.79
C PRO A 87 0.51 -7.00 -9.78
N ALA A 88 0.45 -6.05 -8.88
CA ALA A 88 1.42 -4.96 -8.75
C ALA A 88 1.93 -4.91 -7.31
N MET A 89 2.77 -5.89 -6.94
CA MET A 89 3.14 -6.15 -5.56
C MET A 89 4.65 -6.44 -5.36
N GLY A 90 5.48 -6.02 -6.30
CA GLY A 90 6.92 -6.15 -6.20
C GLY A 90 7.36 -7.61 -6.11
N SER A 91 8.04 -7.98 -5.01
CA SER A 91 8.55 -9.33 -4.74
C SER A 91 7.59 -10.21 -3.91
N HIS A 92 6.40 -9.73 -3.56
CA HIS A 92 5.44 -10.54 -2.80
C HIS A 92 4.97 -11.76 -3.60
N GLY A 93 4.30 -12.69 -2.93
CA GLY A 93 3.88 -13.95 -3.58
C GLY A 93 5.06 -14.84 -3.99
N GLY A 94 6.15 -14.83 -3.22
CA GLY A 94 7.36 -15.58 -3.52
C GLY A 94 8.09 -15.11 -4.78
N ALA A 95 7.79 -13.91 -5.28
CA ALA A 95 8.31 -13.35 -6.53
C ALA A 95 8.04 -14.27 -7.74
N THR A 96 6.88 -14.94 -7.75
CA THR A 96 6.41 -15.76 -8.88
C THR A 96 5.06 -15.24 -9.40
N ALA A 97 4.77 -15.47 -10.68
CA ALA A 97 3.52 -15.06 -11.30
C ALA A 97 2.31 -15.73 -10.63
N GLU A 98 2.41 -17.04 -10.39
CA GLU A 98 1.39 -17.86 -9.76
C GLU A 98 1.17 -17.42 -8.31
N GLY A 99 2.25 -17.21 -7.55
CA GLY A 99 2.18 -16.75 -6.15
C GLY A 99 1.53 -15.37 -6.02
N GLN A 100 1.74 -14.47 -6.99
CA GLN A 100 1.06 -13.17 -7.00
C GLN A 100 -0.45 -13.30 -7.28
N VAL A 101 -0.86 -14.22 -8.14
CA VAL A 101 -2.29 -14.53 -8.35
C VAL A 101 -2.92 -15.13 -7.09
N GLU A 102 -2.22 -16.05 -6.42
CA GLU A 102 -2.73 -16.63 -5.16
C GLU A 102 -2.89 -15.57 -4.06
N VAL A 103 -1.98 -14.58 -3.98
CA VAL A 103 -2.17 -13.45 -3.04
C VAL A 103 -3.46 -12.69 -3.35
N LEU A 104 -3.74 -12.39 -4.63
CA LEU A 104 -4.99 -11.71 -5.01
C LEU A 104 -6.22 -12.55 -4.67
N LYS A 105 -6.20 -13.86 -4.91
CA LYS A 105 -7.30 -14.76 -4.56
C LYS A 105 -7.57 -14.76 -3.05
N HIS A 106 -6.53 -14.83 -2.21
CA HIS A 106 -6.68 -14.74 -0.75
C HIS A 106 -7.28 -13.39 -0.30
N LEU A 107 -7.10 -12.34 -1.09
CA LEU A 107 -7.72 -11.03 -0.86
C LEU A 107 -9.14 -10.91 -1.48
N GLY A 108 -9.69 -12.01 -1.99
CA GLY A 108 -11.01 -12.06 -2.60
C GLY A 108 -11.08 -11.51 -4.03
N ILE A 109 -9.93 -11.28 -4.68
CA ILE A 109 -9.87 -10.80 -6.06
C ILE A 109 -9.69 -12.00 -7.00
N THR A 110 -10.78 -12.40 -7.63
CA THR A 110 -10.83 -13.41 -8.70
C THR A 110 -11.63 -12.86 -9.87
N GLU A 111 -11.54 -13.52 -11.03
CA GLU A 111 -12.31 -13.11 -12.21
C GLU A 111 -13.83 -13.08 -11.93
N GLU A 112 -14.32 -14.07 -11.18
CA GLU A 112 -15.73 -14.19 -10.82
C GLU A 112 -16.18 -13.07 -9.87
N THR A 113 -15.33 -12.70 -8.90
CA THR A 113 -15.70 -11.70 -7.88
C THR A 113 -15.65 -10.28 -8.41
N VAL A 114 -14.75 -9.99 -9.36
CA VAL A 114 -14.53 -8.62 -9.85
C VAL A 114 -14.95 -8.40 -11.30
N GLY A 115 -15.15 -9.47 -12.08
CA GLY A 115 -15.66 -9.42 -13.43
C GLY A 115 -14.61 -9.00 -14.49
N ALA A 116 -13.32 -9.25 -14.23
CA ALA A 116 -12.23 -9.01 -15.18
C ALA A 116 -11.13 -10.08 -15.01
N PRO A 117 -10.47 -10.53 -16.11
CA PRO A 117 -9.41 -11.52 -16.05
C PRO A 117 -8.17 -10.97 -15.31
N ILE A 118 -7.39 -11.88 -14.72
CA ILE A 118 -6.12 -11.57 -14.06
C ILE A 118 -4.98 -12.11 -14.93
N TYR A 119 -4.08 -11.23 -15.36
CA TYR A 119 -2.87 -11.61 -16.09
C TYR A 119 -1.65 -11.30 -15.22
N SER A 120 -0.78 -12.28 -15.04
CA SER A 120 0.39 -12.17 -14.16
C SER A 120 1.64 -12.62 -14.88
N SER A 121 2.71 -11.86 -14.72
CA SER A 121 4.08 -12.17 -15.13
C SER A 121 5.05 -11.51 -14.16
N MET A 122 6.26 -12.02 -14.10
CA MET A 122 7.37 -11.35 -13.43
C MET A 122 8.27 -10.57 -14.38
N ASP A 123 7.96 -10.62 -15.69
CA ASP A 123 8.70 -9.91 -16.71
C ASP A 123 8.47 -8.41 -16.60
N VAL A 124 9.56 -7.65 -16.76
CA VAL A 124 9.54 -6.20 -16.78
C VAL A 124 10.26 -5.65 -18.01
N VAL A 125 9.87 -4.45 -18.40
CA VAL A 125 10.55 -3.65 -19.41
C VAL A 125 11.15 -2.41 -18.76
N GLU A 126 12.32 -1.97 -19.23
CA GLU A 126 12.89 -0.69 -18.84
C GLU A 126 12.20 0.42 -19.66
N ILE A 127 11.57 1.37 -18.95
CA ILE A 127 10.80 2.45 -19.58
C ILE A 127 11.49 3.81 -19.50
N ALA A 128 12.46 3.98 -18.60
CA ALA A 128 13.20 5.22 -18.39
C ALA A 128 14.47 4.95 -17.58
N ARG A 129 15.31 5.98 -17.44
CA ARG A 129 16.39 6.06 -16.46
C ARG A 129 16.28 7.34 -15.67
N THR A 130 16.59 7.26 -14.38
CA THR A 130 16.69 8.44 -13.52
C THR A 130 17.96 9.23 -13.88
N GLU A 131 18.07 10.47 -13.38
CA GLU A 131 19.29 11.29 -13.51
C GLU A 131 20.53 10.65 -12.86
N LEU A 132 20.34 9.70 -11.94
CA LEU A 132 21.41 8.89 -11.34
C LEU A 132 21.75 7.63 -12.15
N GLY A 133 21.15 7.47 -13.35
CA GLY A 133 21.34 6.31 -14.21
C GLY A 133 20.58 5.05 -13.78
N LEU A 134 19.77 5.11 -12.71
CA LEU A 134 18.99 3.96 -12.25
C LEU A 134 17.90 3.62 -13.26
N PRO A 135 17.77 2.37 -13.72
CA PRO A 135 16.72 1.95 -14.62
C PRO A 135 15.36 1.94 -13.91
N VAL A 136 14.34 2.40 -14.62
CA VAL A 136 12.94 2.39 -14.18
C VAL A 136 12.22 1.27 -14.92
N TYR A 137 11.72 0.30 -14.15
CA TYR A 137 11.07 -0.88 -14.69
C TYR A 137 9.54 -0.79 -14.58
N LEU A 138 8.85 -1.40 -15.53
CA LEU A 138 7.40 -1.55 -15.56
C LEU A 138 7.05 -2.98 -15.94
N ASP A 139 6.03 -3.56 -15.31
CA ASP A 139 5.43 -4.84 -15.70
C ASP A 139 5.18 -4.88 -17.21
N ARG A 140 5.63 -5.95 -17.88
CA ARG A 140 5.52 -6.10 -19.34
C ARG A 140 4.06 -6.06 -19.79
N ILE A 141 3.15 -6.80 -19.11
CA ILE A 141 1.73 -6.89 -19.49
C ILE A 141 1.06 -5.52 -19.34
N ALA A 142 1.36 -4.80 -18.25
CA ALA A 142 0.85 -3.44 -18.03
C ALA A 142 1.41 -2.44 -19.06
N SER A 143 2.66 -2.61 -19.51
CA SER A 143 3.28 -1.74 -20.52
C SER A 143 2.65 -1.89 -21.91
N GLU A 144 2.15 -3.09 -22.22
CA GLU A 144 1.47 -3.43 -23.47
C GLU A 144 -0.01 -3.01 -23.49
N ALA A 145 -0.56 -2.60 -22.34
CA ALA A 145 -1.90 -2.04 -22.25
C ALA A 145 -1.98 -0.66 -22.94
N ASP A 146 -3.20 -0.25 -23.33
CA ASP A 146 -3.47 1.10 -23.84
C ASP A 146 -3.51 2.14 -22.70
N GLY A 147 -3.80 1.68 -21.46
CA GLY A 147 -3.79 2.50 -20.27
C GLY A 147 -3.64 1.69 -18.99
N ILE A 148 -3.15 2.35 -17.93
CA ILE A 148 -3.00 1.76 -16.60
C ILE A 148 -3.83 2.59 -15.63
N LEU A 149 -4.76 1.95 -14.92
CA LEU A 149 -5.49 2.52 -13.80
C LEU A 149 -4.84 2.01 -12.49
N LEU A 150 -4.21 2.91 -11.77
CA LEU A 150 -3.61 2.58 -10.49
C LEU A 150 -4.70 2.42 -9.42
N LEU A 151 -4.57 1.41 -8.56
CA LEU A 151 -5.43 1.22 -7.40
C LEU A 151 -4.56 0.80 -6.21
N ASN A 152 -4.55 1.59 -5.15
CA ASN A 152 -3.82 1.25 -3.94
C ASN A 152 -4.34 1.98 -2.71
N ARG A 153 -4.04 1.43 -1.53
CA ARG A 153 -4.25 2.10 -0.25
C ARG A 153 -3.13 3.10 0.01
N VAL A 154 -3.53 4.33 0.34
CA VAL A 154 -2.61 5.36 0.84
C VAL A 154 -2.56 5.27 2.35
N LYS A 155 -1.38 4.99 2.89
CA LYS A 155 -1.13 4.86 4.31
C LYS A 155 0.33 5.13 4.65
N THR A 156 0.60 5.26 5.93
CA THR A 156 1.95 5.31 6.47
C THR A 156 2.73 4.02 6.20
N HIS A 157 4.05 4.11 6.16
CA HIS A 157 4.95 2.99 5.98
C HIS A 157 5.99 2.94 7.11
N THR A 158 6.41 1.74 7.48
CA THR A 158 7.36 1.51 8.59
C THR A 158 8.77 2.00 8.32
N SER A 159 9.18 2.05 7.06
CA SER A 159 10.58 2.34 6.66
C SER A 159 10.68 3.36 5.53
N ILE A 160 9.57 3.88 5.03
CA ILE A 160 9.54 4.91 3.98
C ILE A 160 8.81 6.11 4.55
N TYR A 161 9.49 7.24 4.58
CA TYR A 161 9.00 8.51 5.13
C TYR A 161 8.87 9.56 4.02
N GLY A 162 8.38 10.74 4.38
CA GLY A 162 8.23 11.85 3.45
C GLY A 162 6.86 11.96 2.80
N ALA A 163 6.79 12.64 1.67
CA ALA A 163 5.54 12.97 0.99
C ALA A 163 4.84 11.76 0.36
N TYR A 164 5.60 10.74 -0.01
CA TYR A 164 5.09 9.49 -0.57
C TYR A 164 5.57 8.32 0.28
N GLN A 165 4.66 7.50 0.79
CA GLN A 165 4.99 6.35 1.61
C GLN A 165 4.40 5.07 1.01
N SER A 166 3.15 4.72 1.35
CA SER A 166 2.42 3.65 0.67
C SER A 166 1.25 4.27 -0.08
N GLY A 167 1.19 4.09 -1.39
CA GLY A 167 0.19 4.73 -2.24
C GLY A 167 0.42 4.44 -3.72
N LEU A 168 -0.06 5.32 -4.59
CA LEU A 168 -0.02 5.17 -6.04
C LEU A 168 1.39 5.36 -6.60
N VAL A 169 2.17 6.31 -6.04
CA VAL A 169 3.57 6.53 -6.45
C VAL A 169 4.42 5.32 -6.10
N LYS A 170 4.25 4.72 -4.91
CA LYS A 170 4.93 3.47 -4.55
C LYS A 170 4.48 2.30 -5.42
N MET A 171 3.22 2.27 -5.84
CA MET A 171 2.72 1.26 -6.78
C MET A 171 3.50 1.29 -8.10
N MET A 172 3.84 2.49 -8.60
CA MET A 172 4.68 2.66 -9.78
C MET A 172 6.13 2.27 -9.54
N ALA A 173 6.73 2.70 -8.41
CA ALA A 173 8.15 2.48 -8.13
C ALA A 173 8.51 1.02 -7.84
N ILE A 174 7.64 0.33 -7.12
CA ILE A 174 7.91 -1.01 -6.55
C ILE A 174 6.88 -2.03 -7.05
N GLY A 175 5.58 -1.72 -6.96
CA GLY A 175 4.51 -2.65 -7.28
C GLY A 175 4.58 -3.19 -8.69
N LEU A 176 4.43 -2.32 -9.68
CA LEU A 176 4.50 -2.64 -11.10
C LEU A 176 5.92 -2.92 -11.61
N ALA A 177 6.94 -2.49 -10.88
CA ALA A 177 8.34 -2.79 -11.22
C ALA A 177 8.77 -4.22 -10.85
N LYS A 178 7.86 -5.01 -10.24
CA LYS A 178 8.07 -6.40 -9.84
C LYS A 178 9.30 -6.57 -8.94
N HIS A 179 9.80 -7.80 -8.81
CA HIS A 179 10.98 -8.09 -8.00
C HIS A 179 12.22 -7.30 -8.47
N LYS A 180 12.43 -7.21 -9.79
CA LYS A 180 13.61 -6.54 -10.36
C LYS A 180 13.65 -5.05 -10.02
N GLY A 181 12.53 -4.35 -10.15
CA GLY A 181 12.47 -2.93 -9.81
C GLY A 181 12.45 -2.68 -8.30
N ALA A 182 11.82 -3.57 -7.51
CA ALA A 182 11.90 -3.50 -6.06
C ALA A 182 13.36 -3.58 -5.58
N ALA A 183 14.12 -4.56 -6.06
CA ALA A 183 15.54 -4.70 -5.75
C ALA A 183 16.34 -3.46 -6.17
N MET A 184 16.05 -2.90 -7.35
CA MET A 184 16.69 -1.68 -7.84
C MET A 184 16.41 -0.47 -6.94
N THR A 185 15.15 -0.26 -6.52
CA THR A 185 14.78 0.85 -5.64
C THR A 185 15.49 0.77 -4.29
N HIS A 186 15.77 -0.44 -3.80
CA HIS A 186 16.50 -0.70 -2.55
C HIS A 186 18.03 -0.71 -2.70
N SER A 187 18.57 -0.73 -3.91
CA SER A 187 20.01 -0.96 -4.17
C SER A 187 20.95 0.10 -3.60
N LEU A 188 20.47 1.33 -3.37
CA LEU A 188 21.27 2.40 -2.79
C LEU A 188 21.23 2.45 -1.25
N GLY A 189 20.61 1.46 -0.61
CA GLY A 189 20.50 1.39 0.85
C GLY A 189 19.33 2.16 1.44
N THR A 190 19.18 2.03 2.76
CA THR A 190 18.04 2.57 3.51
C THR A 190 18.00 4.08 3.53
N ASP A 191 19.14 4.75 3.59
CA ASP A 191 19.25 6.22 3.70
C ASP A 191 18.71 6.94 2.46
N TYR A 192 18.81 6.30 1.29
CA TYR A 192 18.32 6.85 0.02
C TYR A 192 16.98 6.28 -0.42
N LEU A 193 16.39 5.35 0.36
CA LEU A 193 15.18 4.63 -0.04
C LEU A 193 14.00 5.56 -0.30
N ASN A 194 13.80 6.58 0.54
CA ASN A 194 12.69 7.52 0.43
C ASN A 194 12.77 8.32 -0.88
N ASP A 195 13.93 8.90 -1.14
CA ASP A 195 14.16 9.74 -2.32
C ASP A 195 14.14 8.91 -3.59
N ASN A 196 14.72 7.72 -3.57
CA ASN A 196 14.71 6.82 -4.72
C ASN A 196 13.30 6.32 -5.06
N MET A 197 12.53 5.92 -4.06
CA MET A 197 11.15 5.48 -4.28
C MET A 197 10.32 6.60 -4.90
N ALA A 198 10.41 7.81 -4.39
CA ALA A 198 9.71 8.97 -4.94
C ALA A 198 10.19 9.29 -6.37
N ARG A 199 11.51 9.38 -6.58
CA ARG A 199 12.13 9.66 -7.89
C ARG A 199 11.75 8.65 -8.95
N VAL A 200 11.92 7.36 -8.66
CA VAL A 200 11.58 6.26 -9.58
C VAL A 200 10.08 6.25 -9.85
N GLY A 201 9.25 6.36 -8.80
CA GLY A 201 7.80 6.32 -8.92
C GLY A 201 7.21 7.48 -9.72
N LEU A 202 7.68 8.71 -9.50
CA LEU A 202 7.24 9.87 -10.24
C LEU A 202 7.71 9.83 -11.71
N LEU A 203 8.94 9.36 -11.97
CA LEU A 203 9.41 9.18 -13.34
C LEU A 203 8.63 8.07 -14.06
N ALA A 204 8.36 6.94 -13.39
CA ALA A 204 7.52 5.89 -13.94
C ALA A 204 6.09 6.39 -14.22
N LEU A 205 5.50 7.14 -13.29
CA LEU A 205 4.19 7.76 -13.47
C LEU A 205 4.16 8.69 -14.69
N LYS A 206 5.19 9.52 -14.85
CA LYS A 206 5.33 10.44 -16.00
C LYS A 206 5.42 9.69 -17.32
N THR A 207 6.23 8.62 -17.38
CA THR A 207 6.59 7.91 -18.62
C THR A 207 5.53 6.90 -19.05
N ALA A 208 4.93 6.15 -18.09
CA ALA A 208 3.95 5.12 -18.39
C ALA A 208 2.59 5.69 -18.84
N LYS A 209 1.80 4.86 -19.52
CA LYS A 209 0.45 5.20 -20.02
C LYS A 209 -0.60 5.18 -18.90
N VAL A 210 -0.31 5.82 -17.75
CA VAL A 210 -1.26 5.91 -16.64
C VAL A 210 -2.43 6.82 -17.04
N VAL A 211 -3.65 6.34 -16.91
CA VAL A 211 -4.88 7.10 -17.18
C VAL A 211 -5.45 7.77 -15.94
N GLY A 212 -5.06 7.30 -14.75
CA GLY A 212 -5.48 7.84 -13.47
C GLY A 212 -5.20 6.89 -12.33
N GLY A 213 -5.70 7.21 -11.14
CA GLY A 213 -5.52 6.41 -9.94
C GLY A 213 -6.72 6.43 -9.02
N ILE A 214 -6.90 5.32 -8.32
CA ILE A 214 -7.84 5.15 -7.22
C ILE A 214 -7.01 5.02 -5.95
N ALA A 215 -7.10 6.02 -5.09
CA ALA A 215 -6.50 5.99 -3.77
C ALA A 215 -7.58 5.70 -2.72
N VAL A 216 -7.31 4.82 -1.78
CA VAL A 216 -8.21 4.52 -0.66
C VAL A 216 -7.49 4.77 0.66
N ILE A 217 -8.25 5.19 1.68
CA ILE A 217 -7.78 5.29 3.06
C ILE A 217 -8.71 4.52 3.98
N GLU A 218 -8.14 4.01 5.07
CA GLU A 218 -8.86 3.26 6.09
C GLU A 218 -8.76 3.95 7.45
N ASN A 219 -9.74 3.70 8.30
CA ASN A 219 -9.74 4.16 9.68
C ASN A 219 -8.98 3.19 10.60
N GLY A 220 -8.91 3.50 11.90
CA GLY A 220 -8.23 2.68 12.90
C GLY A 220 -8.91 1.35 13.25
N TYR A 221 -10.01 1.03 12.59
CA TYR A 221 -10.77 -0.22 12.72
C TYR A 221 -10.72 -1.07 11.45
N ASP A 222 -9.77 -0.79 10.56
CA ASP A 222 -9.61 -1.46 9.25
C ASP A 222 -10.87 -1.38 8.36
N GLU A 223 -11.64 -0.28 8.50
CA GLU A 223 -12.78 -0.01 7.64
C GLU A 223 -12.43 1.07 6.61
N LEU A 224 -13.02 0.98 5.42
CA LEU A 224 -12.83 1.98 4.38
C LEU A 224 -13.36 3.34 4.84
N ALA A 225 -12.49 4.32 5.01
CA ALA A 225 -12.84 5.66 5.46
C ALA A 225 -13.16 6.60 4.30
N ASP A 226 -12.43 6.48 3.19
CA ASP A 226 -12.69 7.26 1.97
C ASP A 226 -12.03 6.64 0.74
N VAL A 227 -12.49 7.05 -0.45
CA VAL A 227 -11.91 6.68 -1.76
C VAL A 227 -11.71 7.95 -2.59
N TYR A 228 -10.72 7.96 -3.46
CA TYR A 228 -10.40 9.10 -4.32
C TYR A 228 -10.21 8.61 -5.75
N ALA A 229 -10.83 9.30 -6.71
CA ALA A 229 -10.53 9.15 -8.12
C ALA A 229 -9.66 10.32 -8.57
N LEU A 230 -8.47 10.04 -9.09
CA LEU A 230 -7.47 11.02 -9.46
C LEU A 230 -7.12 10.89 -10.93
N ARG A 231 -6.96 12.00 -11.64
CA ARG A 231 -6.27 12.01 -12.93
C ARG A 231 -4.77 11.81 -12.71
N LYS A 232 -4.07 11.34 -13.72
CA LYS A 232 -2.61 11.13 -13.68
C LYS A 232 -1.87 12.34 -13.11
N GLU A 233 -2.21 13.52 -13.58
CA GLU A 233 -1.56 14.80 -13.25
C GLU A 233 -1.82 15.23 -11.80
N GLU A 234 -2.93 14.77 -11.20
CA GLU A 234 -3.29 15.09 -9.82
C GLU A 234 -2.55 14.21 -8.80
N ILE A 235 -2.12 13.02 -9.20
CA ILE A 235 -1.50 12.05 -8.27
C ILE A 235 -0.34 12.66 -7.49
N PRO A 236 0.64 13.36 -8.11
CA PRO A 236 1.78 13.90 -7.37
C PRO A 236 1.43 14.93 -6.30
N THR A 237 0.34 15.66 -6.48
CA THR A 237 -0.07 16.75 -5.58
C THR A 237 -1.13 16.32 -4.56
N GLU A 238 -2.00 15.38 -4.93
CA GLU A 238 -3.10 14.95 -4.08
C GLU A 238 -2.73 13.78 -3.17
N GLU A 239 -1.87 12.85 -3.63
CA GLU A 239 -1.46 11.73 -2.78
C GLU A 239 -0.82 12.16 -1.46
N PRO A 240 0.07 13.17 -1.39
CA PRO A 240 0.57 13.67 -0.12
C PRO A 240 -0.52 14.20 0.82
N LYS A 241 -1.54 14.88 0.30
CA LYS A 241 -2.66 15.40 1.10
C LYS A 241 -3.54 14.26 1.63
N ILE A 242 -3.76 13.24 0.80
CA ILE A 242 -4.48 12.02 1.19
C ILE A 242 -3.69 11.27 2.27
N LEU A 243 -2.36 11.21 2.16
CA LEU A 243 -1.49 10.61 3.17
C LEU A 243 -1.60 11.34 4.52
N GLU A 244 -1.60 12.68 4.52
CA GLU A 244 -1.78 13.46 5.75
C GLU A 244 -3.14 13.19 6.41
N ARG A 245 -4.19 12.96 5.62
CA ARG A 245 -5.48 12.53 6.15
C ARG A 245 -5.41 11.11 6.73
N ALA A 246 -4.77 10.18 6.00
CA ALA A 246 -4.57 8.81 6.48
C ALA A 246 -3.78 8.75 7.80
N LYS A 247 -2.74 9.57 7.97
CA LYS A 247 -1.95 9.67 9.20
C LYS A 247 -2.80 10.00 10.43
N LYS A 248 -3.83 10.84 10.27
CA LYS A 248 -4.73 11.21 11.37
C LYS A 248 -5.66 10.06 11.80
N MET A 249 -5.83 9.05 10.95
CA MET A 249 -6.69 7.89 11.20
C MET A 249 -5.93 6.68 11.73
N VAL A 250 -4.58 6.69 11.67
CA VAL A 250 -3.76 5.59 12.21
C VAL A 250 -3.95 5.49 13.72
N PRO A 251 -4.21 4.28 14.27
CA PRO A 251 -4.21 4.05 15.70
C PRO A 251 -2.89 4.46 16.33
N ARG A 252 -2.93 5.16 17.46
CA ARG A 252 -1.74 5.57 18.21
C ARG A 252 -1.82 5.04 19.63
N ILE A 253 -0.66 4.72 20.21
CA ILE A 253 -0.54 4.47 21.62
C ILE A 253 -0.70 5.81 22.34
N PRO A 254 -1.62 5.92 23.34
CA PRO A 254 -1.98 7.20 23.94
C PRO A 254 -0.99 7.67 25.02
N PHE A 255 0.29 7.36 24.88
CA PHE A 255 1.35 7.74 25.83
C PHE A 255 2.56 8.27 25.06
N ASP A 256 3.10 9.39 25.51
CA ASP A 256 4.27 10.01 24.90
C ASP A 256 5.59 9.30 25.31
N ALA A 257 5.59 8.60 26.43
CA ALA A 257 6.74 7.84 26.91
C ALA A 257 6.28 6.59 27.66
N MET A 258 7.06 5.52 27.55
CA MET A 258 6.87 4.26 28.28
C MET A 258 8.22 3.64 28.61
N ASP A 259 8.36 3.13 29.83
CA ASP A 259 9.57 2.41 30.26
C ASP A 259 9.62 1.00 29.67
N VAL A 260 8.45 0.35 29.58
CA VAL A 260 8.32 -1.02 29.06
C VAL A 260 7.03 -1.15 28.25
N LEU A 261 7.11 -1.72 27.06
CA LEU A 261 5.96 -2.14 26.25
C LEU A 261 5.99 -3.66 26.09
N ILE A 262 4.96 -4.34 26.57
CA ILE A 262 4.77 -5.78 26.36
C ILE A 262 3.70 -5.95 25.28
N CYS A 263 4.11 -6.49 24.12
CA CYS A 263 3.22 -6.76 23.00
C CYS A 263 2.93 -8.27 22.94
N CYS A 264 1.66 -8.66 23.12
CA CYS A 264 1.28 -10.07 23.13
C CYS A 264 1.31 -10.71 21.76
N GLU A 265 1.05 -9.94 20.69
CA GLU A 265 1.07 -10.42 19.32
C GLU A 265 1.79 -9.42 18.42
N LEU A 266 2.73 -9.92 17.63
CA LEU A 266 3.48 -9.17 16.64
C LEU A 266 3.44 -9.94 15.33
N GLY A 267 2.89 -9.33 14.29
CA GLY A 267 2.72 -10.05 13.03
C GLY A 267 2.82 -9.18 11.79
N LYS A 268 3.45 -9.74 10.75
CA LYS A 268 3.58 -9.10 9.43
C LYS A 268 2.23 -8.85 8.75
N ILE A 269 1.18 -9.55 9.19
CA ILE A 269 -0.20 -9.38 8.72
C ILE A 269 -0.71 -7.96 9.02
N TYR A 270 -0.36 -7.44 10.19
CA TYR A 270 -0.84 -6.14 10.64
C TYR A 270 -0.13 -5.00 9.90
N GLN A 271 1.20 -5.07 9.78
CA GLN A 271 1.94 -4.07 9.00
C GLN A 271 3.39 -4.49 8.76
N GLY A 272 3.87 -4.44 7.51
CA GLY A 272 5.28 -4.52 7.12
C GLY A 272 6.14 -5.49 7.95
N PRO A 273 7.14 -5.02 8.70
CA PRO A 273 7.96 -5.81 9.61
C PRO A 273 7.27 -6.20 10.94
N GLY A 274 5.97 -5.91 11.13
CA GLY A 274 5.22 -6.25 12.34
C GLY A 274 4.99 -5.07 13.31
N TRP A 275 5.73 -3.99 13.13
CA TRP A 275 5.56 -2.73 13.86
C TRP A 275 5.45 -1.57 12.90
N THR A 276 4.72 -0.52 13.31
CA THR A 276 4.87 0.79 12.71
C THR A 276 5.46 1.74 13.73
N LEU A 277 6.62 2.31 13.40
CA LEU A 277 7.27 3.34 14.20
C LEU A 277 6.39 4.56 14.45
N GLN A 278 5.32 4.70 13.68
CA GLN A 278 4.35 5.79 13.79
C GLN A 278 3.31 5.59 14.90
N LEU A 279 3.31 4.46 15.58
CA LEU A 279 2.65 4.35 16.89
C LEU A 279 3.33 5.27 17.92
N TRP A 280 4.53 5.78 17.60
CA TRP A 280 5.35 6.70 18.39
C TRP A 280 5.61 7.96 17.57
N GLU A 281 5.49 9.13 18.18
CA GLU A 281 5.77 10.39 17.51
C GLU A 281 7.27 10.65 17.32
N ASP A 282 8.13 9.98 18.09
CA ASP A 282 9.59 10.13 18.03
C ASP A 282 10.31 8.79 17.79
N PRO A 283 10.89 8.60 16.59
CA PRO A 283 11.66 7.40 16.28
C PRO A 283 12.97 7.26 17.09
N SER A 284 13.45 8.30 17.78
CA SER A 284 14.65 8.23 18.62
C SER A 284 14.43 7.48 19.94
N ILE A 285 13.18 7.22 20.31
CA ILE A 285 12.81 6.50 21.54
C ILE A 285 13.02 4.98 21.41
N ILE A 286 13.14 4.46 20.19
CA ILE A 286 13.43 3.05 19.98
C ILE A 286 14.95 2.89 20.00
N GLY A 287 15.48 2.57 21.17
CA GLY A 287 16.84 2.08 21.31
C GLY A 287 17.08 0.83 20.45
N PRO A 288 18.34 0.39 20.23
CA PRO A 288 18.63 -0.76 19.39
C PRO A 288 17.80 -1.96 19.87
N MET A 289 16.98 -2.50 18.99
CA MET A 289 16.27 -3.75 19.23
C MET A 289 17.33 -4.80 19.55
N LEU A 290 17.39 -5.26 20.78
CA LEU A 290 18.15 -6.46 21.13
C LEU A 290 17.57 -7.61 20.32
N ASP A 291 18.32 -8.12 19.35
CA ASP A 291 18.09 -9.40 18.72
C ASP A 291 18.16 -10.48 19.82
N LEU A 292 17.02 -10.78 20.41
CA LEU A 292 16.87 -11.98 21.21
C LEU A 292 16.57 -13.12 20.23
N MET A 293 17.63 -13.79 19.74
CA MET A 293 17.54 -15.11 19.17
C MET A 293 17.17 -16.16 20.22
#